data_e4caefbfed577e7586d0fd4d98096303
#
_entry.id   e4caefbfed577e7586d0fd4d98096303
#
_cell.length_a   1.000
_cell.length_b   1.000
_cell.length_c   1.000
_cell.angle_alpha   90.00
_cell.angle_beta   90.00
_cell.angle_gamma   90.00
#
_symmetry.space_group_name_H-M   'P 1'
#
loop_
_entity.id
_entity.type
_entity.pdbx_description
1 polymer ?
#
loop_
_entity_poly.entity_id
_entity_poly.type
_entity_poly.pdbx_seq_one_letter_code
_entity_poly.pdbx_strand_id
1 'polypeptide(L)'
;YIDEKEFTVKNFSEAGELNFAYSDAIDIPFPDNFFDAVYSVTVLEECDADKAIKEIVRVVKPGGPIGIIVRAIDMPQWFNFDITGELKHKLNIPLQLKSTYGIADKSLYDQMRKNGLHESINFPSMVAVPRGKNKNLFEWFLRRTRQTLNEDEKIELDDELKKISDKSNLIYSMPFHCSVGWKQY
;
A
#
# COMPACT_ATOMS: atom_id res chain seq x y z
N TYR A 1 6.87 -16.83 -0.97
CA TYR A 1 5.61 -16.32 -1.52
C TYR A 1 4.50 -17.19 -0.94
N ILE A 2 3.60 -16.63 -0.14
CA ILE A 2 2.33 -17.28 0.20
C ILE A 2 1.49 -17.16 -1.07
N ASP A 3 0.90 -18.25 -1.52
CA ASP A 3 -0.12 -18.18 -2.57
C ASP A 3 -1.29 -17.35 -2.02
N GLU A 4 -1.43 -16.12 -2.52
CA GLU A 4 -2.45 -15.17 -2.06
C GLU A 4 -3.86 -15.74 -2.22
N LYS A 5 -4.07 -16.57 -3.24
CA LYS A 5 -5.32 -17.27 -3.48
C LYS A 5 -5.63 -18.28 -2.38
N GLU A 6 -4.66 -19.12 -2.02
CA GLU A 6 -4.81 -20.11 -0.95
C GLU A 6 -5.03 -19.45 0.40
N PHE A 7 -4.26 -18.38 0.71
CA PHE A 7 -4.44 -17.61 1.93
C PHE A 7 -5.84 -16.98 2.01
N THR A 8 -6.32 -16.37 0.93
CA THR A 8 -7.62 -15.71 0.87
C THR A 8 -8.75 -16.71 1.06
N VAL A 9 -8.75 -17.83 0.34
CA VAL A 9 -9.76 -18.90 0.49
C VAL A 9 -9.83 -19.43 1.91
N LYS A 10 -8.67 -19.69 2.53
CA LYS A 10 -8.61 -20.22 3.90
C LYS A 10 -9.19 -19.28 4.96
N ASN A 11 -8.99 -17.96 4.81
CA ASN A 11 -9.37 -17.00 5.84
C ASN A 11 -10.76 -16.37 5.61
N PHE A 12 -11.31 -16.44 4.40
CA PHE A 12 -12.54 -15.75 4.02
C PHE A 12 -13.60 -16.69 3.40
N SER A 13 -13.41 -18.00 3.45
CA SER A 13 -14.36 -18.98 2.89
C SER A 13 -15.77 -18.91 3.49
N GLU A 14 -15.92 -18.33 4.68
CA GLU A 14 -17.21 -18.10 5.31
C GLU A 14 -17.91 -16.80 4.84
N ALA A 15 -17.20 -15.91 4.13
CA ALA A 15 -17.71 -14.63 3.67
C ALA A 15 -18.53 -14.67 2.37
N GLY A 16 -18.75 -15.87 1.81
CA GLY A 16 -19.45 -16.07 0.55
C GLY A 16 -18.54 -16.65 -0.55
N GLU A 17 -18.97 -16.56 -1.79
CA GLU A 17 -18.23 -17.07 -2.94
C GLU A 17 -17.06 -16.14 -3.30
N LEU A 18 -15.82 -16.68 -3.35
CA LEU A 18 -14.62 -15.98 -3.78
C LEU A 18 -14.20 -16.47 -5.16
N ASN A 19 -14.16 -15.56 -6.12
CA ASN A 19 -13.71 -15.81 -7.46
C ASN A 19 -12.39 -15.05 -7.75
N PHE A 20 -11.45 -15.73 -8.42
CA PHE A 20 -10.15 -15.17 -8.78
C PHE A 20 -10.02 -15.10 -10.28
N ALA A 21 -9.59 -13.97 -10.80
CA ALA A 21 -9.27 -13.75 -12.21
C ALA A 21 -7.89 -13.10 -12.35
N TYR A 22 -7.11 -13.57 -13.31
CA TYR A 22 -5.87 -12.89 -13.70
C TYR A 22 -6.19 -11.83 -14.75
N SER A 23 -5.75 -10.60 -14.51
CA SER A 23 -5.87 -9.50 -15.48
C SER A 23 -4.83 -8.41 -15.22
N ASP A 24 -4.65 -7.54 -16.22
CA ASP A 24 -3.96 -6.28 -16.01
C ASP A 24 -4.93 -5.28 -15.36
N ALA A 25 -4.42 -4.44 -14.44
CA ALA A 25 -5.23 -3.39 -13.82
C ALA A 25 -5.70 -2.33 -14.82
N ILE A 26 -5.03 -2.20 -15.97
CA ILE A 26 -5.38 -1.27 -17.05
C ILE A 26 -6.27 -1.91 -18.14
N ASP A 27 -6.65 -3.18 -17.96
CA ASP A 27 -7.56 -3.93 -18.87
C ASP A 27 -8.30 -5.00 -18.05
N ILE A 28 -9.32 -4.57 -17.31
CA ILE A 28 -10.08 -5.43 -16.40
C ILE A 28 -11.11 -6.23 -17.22
N PRO A 29 -11.09 -7.59 -17.20
CA PRO A 29 -11.89 -8.46 -18.08
C PRO A 29 -13.34 -8.59 -17.61
N PHE A 30 -13.98 -7.49 -17.28
CA PHE A 30 -15.40 -7.41 -16.91
C PHE A 30 -16.09 -6.29 -17.68
N PRO A 31 -17.39 -6.42 -17.97
CA PRO A 31 -18.13 -5.40 -18.69
C PRO A 31 -18.30 -4.11 -17.85
N ASP A 32 -18.69 -3.04 -18.51
CA ASP A 32 -19.05 -1.78 -17.87
C ASP A 32 -20.16 -1.98 -16.84
N ASN A 33 -20.07 -1.27 -15.72
CA ASN A 33 -21.10 -1.26 -14.67
C ASN A 33 -21.43 -2.65 -14.10
N PHE A 34 -20.41 -3.48 -13.93
CA PHE A 34 -20.56 -4.87 -13.46
C PHE A 34 -20.59 -4.95 -11.92
N PHE A 35 -19.65 -4.29 -11.25
CA PHE A 35 -19.48 -4.40 -9.80
C PHE A 35 -20.28 -3.36 -9.02
N ASP A 36 -20.81 -3.76 -7.87
CA ASP A 36 -21.48 -2.84 -6.94
C ASP A 36 -20.49 -1.91 -6.23
N ALA A 37 -19.27 -2.41 -5.97
CA ALA A 37 -18.16 -1.67 -5.37
C ALA A 37 -16.83 -2.24 -5.84
N VAL A 38 -15.78 -1.41 -5.88
CA VAL A 38 -14.40 -1.83 -6.15
C VAL A 38 -13.45 -1.18 -5.16
N TYR A 39 -12.42 -1.92 -4.75
CA TYR A 39 -11.30 -1.32 -4.04
C TYR A 39 -9.96 -1.81 -4.64
N SER A 40 -8.95 -0.96 -4.54
CA SER A 40 -7.58 -1.23 -4.97
C SER A 40 -6.61 -0.89 -3.85
N VAL A 41 -5.71 -1.80 -3.53
CA VAL A 41 -4.73 -1.63 -2.45
C VAL A 41 -3.33 -1.90 -2.99
N THR A 42 -2.48 -0.88 -2.98
CA THR A 42 -1.06 -0.93 -3.40
C THR A 42 -0.83 -1.50 -4.81
N VAL A 43 -1.72 -1.20 -5.74
CA VAL A 43 -1.64 -1.58 -7.16
C VAL A 43 -1.21 -0.39 -8.02
N LEU A 44 -1.76 0.79 -7.75
CA LEU A 44 -1.57 1.97 -8.60
C LEU A 44 -0.13 2.51 -8.57
N GLU A 45 0.69 2.07 -7.64
CA GLU A 45 2.11 2.40 -7.60
C GLU A 45 2.92 1.67 -8.69
N GLU A 46 2.42 0.52 -9.17
CA GLU A 46 3.19 -0.40 -10.01
C GLU A 46 2.73 -0.39 -11.49
N CYS A 47 1.66 0.35 -11.82
CA CYS A 47 1.09 0.42 -13.17
C CYS A 47 0.84 1.86 -13.64
N ASP A 48 0.25 2.02 -14.84
CA ASP A 48 -0.30 3.30 -15.30
C ASP A 48 -1.57 3.62 -14.51
N ALA A 49 -1.42 4.42 -13.48
CA ALA A 49 -2.47 4.69 -12.50
C ALA A 49 -3.69 5.40 -13.11
N ASP A 50 -3.49 6.30 -14.10
CA ASP A 50 -4.61 6.98 -14.76
C ASP A 50 -5.48 6.00 -15.56
N LYS A 51 -4.85 5.07 -16.28
CA LYS A 51 -5.58 4.02 -17.00
C LYS A 51 -6.25 3.05 -16.06
N ALA A 52 -5.58 2.62 -14.99
CA ALA A 52 -6.15 1.71 -14.01
C ALA A 52 -7.35 2.32 -13.29
N ILE A 53 -7.31 3.61 -12.90
CA ILE A 53 -8.47 4.30 -12.30
C ILE A 53 -9.63 4.36 -13.29
N LYS A 54 -9.39 4.65 -14.58
CA LYS A 54 -10.43 4.66 -15.61
C LYS A 54 -11.11 3.29 -15.75
N GLU A 55 -10.34 2.22 -15.75
CA GLU A 55 -10.87 0.84 -15.79
C GLU A 55 -11.68 0.52 -14.54
N ILE A 56 -11.19 0.88 -13.35
CA ILE A 56 -11.92 0.73 -12.08
C ILE A 56 -13.27 1.46 -12.16
N VAL A 57 -13.26 2.71 -12.62
CA VAL A 57 -14.48 3.51 -12.80
C VAL A 57 -15.41 2.89 -13.83
N ARG A 58 -14.88 2.37 -14.94
CA ARG A 58 -15.66 1.71 -15.99
C ARG A 58 -16.46 0.55 -15.45
N VAL A 59 -15.82 -0.34 -14.70
CA VAL A 59 -16.45 -1.60 -14.24
C VAL A 59 -17.37 -1.44 -13.04
N VAL A 60 -17.32 -0.31 -12.32
CA VAL A 60 -18.24 -0.03 -11.19
C VAL A 60 -19.57 0.52 -11.73
N LYS A 61 -20.68 0.10 -11.10
CA LYS A 61 -22.02 0.63 -11.39
C LYS A 61 -22.14 2.13 -11.05
N PRO A 62 -22.99 2.89 -11.74
CA PRO A 62 -23.34 4.26 -11.33
C PRO A 62 -23.79 4.30 -9.86
N GLY A 63 -23.29 5.27 -9.10
CA GLY A 63 -23.51 5.38 -7.65
C GLY A 63 -22.69 4.41 -6.79
N GLY A 64 -21.94 3.49 -7.37
CA GLY A 64 -21.10 2.54 -6.64
C GLY A 64 -19.83 3.18 -6.05
N PRO A 65 -19.43 2.78 -4.83
CA PRO A 65 -18.23 3.28 -4.18
C PRO A 65 -16.96 2.65 -4.77
N ILE A 66 -15.91 3.46 -4.82
CA ILE A 66 -14.54 3.07 -5.21
C ILE A 66 -13.59 3.48 -4.11
N GLY A 67 -12.88 2.51 -3.53
CA GLY A 67 -11.84 2.73 -2.53
C GLY A 67 -10.44 2.48 -3.09
N ILE A 68 -9.53 3.44 -2.94
CA ILE A 68 -8.14 3.31 -3.39
C ILE A 68 -7.20 3.61 -2.23
N ILE A 69 -6.23 2.73 -2.04
CA ILE A 69 -5.16 2.87 -1.05
C ILE A 69 -3.83 2.74 -1.77
N VAL A 70 -2.99 3.76 -1.65
CA VAL A 70 -1.62 3.77 -2.18
C VAL A 70 -0.63 4.08 -1.07
N ARG A 71 0.61 3.62 -1.19
CA ARG A 71 1.69 4.03 -0.29
C ARG A 71 1.89 5.54 -0.36
N ALA A 72 2.26 6.17 0.74
CA ALA A 72 2.52 7.59 0.79
C ALA A 72 4.03 7.85 0.85
N ILE A 73 4.68 8.01 -0.31
CA ILE A 73 6.11 8.31 -0.39
C ILE A 73 6.46 9.76 -0.01
N ASP A 74 5.45 10.61 0.08
CA ASP A 74 5.52 12.01 0.54
C ASP A 74 5.29 12.15 2.06
N MET A 75 5.13 11.04 2.79
CA MET A 75 4.98 10.99 4.23
C MET A 75 6.06 10.09 4.85
N PRO A 76 6.58 10.42 6.06
CA PRO A 76 7.60 9.60 6.70
C PRO A 76 7.04 8.24 7.14
N GLN A 77 7.81 7.19 6.94
CA GLN A 77 7.65 5.92 7.64
C GLN A 77 8.24 6.01 9.05
N TRP A 78 7.94 5.05 9.92
CA TRP A 78 8.39 5.09 11.30
C TRP A 78 8.71 3.70 11.86
N PHE A 79 9.76 3.65 12.68
CA PHE A 79 10.15 2.49 13.47
C PHE A 79 10.15 2.86 14.95
N ASN A 80 9.73 1.95 15.82
CA ASN A 80 9.63 2.17 17.27
C ASN A 80 10.91 1.86 18.04
N PHE A 81 12.07 1.86 17.40
CA PHE A 81 13.34 1.72 18.10
C PHE A 81 14.15 3.02 18.02
N ASP A 82 14.93 3.24 19.09
CA ASP A 82 15.72 4.46 19.20
C ASP A 82 16.97 4.37 18.33
N ILE A 83 16.94 5.14 17.26
CA ILE A 83 18.06 5.46 16.42
C ILE A 83 18.19 6.99 16.42
N THR A 84 19.42 7.48 16.46
CA THR A 84 19.68 8.92 16.55
C THR A 84 20.17 9.48 15.22
N GLY A 85 20.01 10.80 15.04
CA GLY A 85 20.64 11.57 14.00
C GLY A 85 20.23 11.26 12.58
N GLU A 86 21.21 11.22 11.69
CA GLU A 86 21.05 11.10 10.24
C GLU A 86 20.47 9.75 9.83
N LEU A 87 20.84 8.67 10.54
CA LEU A 87 20.30 7.34 10.30
C LEU A 87 18.78 7.30 10.47
N LYS A 88 18.24 7.91 11.51
CA LYS A 88 16.80 8.02 11.74
C LYS A 88 16.11 8.72 10.56
N HIS A 89 16.69 9.81 10.08
CA HIS A 89 16.15 10.54 8.94
C HIS A 89 16.08 9.65 7.68
N LYS A 90 17.17 8.93 7.37
CA LYS A 90 17.22 8.02 6.22
C LYS A 90 16.24 6.86 6.32
N LEU A 91 16.11 6.26 7.50
CA LEU A 91 15.16 5.17 7.73
C LEU A 91 13.70 5.63 7.62
N ASN A 92 13.42 6.90 7.85
CA ASN A 92 12.08 7.46 7.72
C ASN A 92 11.71 7.82 6.26
N ILE A 93 12.64 7.74 5.32
CA ILE A 93 12.34 7.98 3.90
C ILE A 93 11.64 6.74 3.31
N PRO A 94 10.42 6.89 2.76
CA PRO A 94 9.71 5.78 2.14
C PRO A 94 10.43 5.23 0.90
N LEU A 95 10.19 3.97 0.62
CA LEU A 95 10.69 3.33 -0.60
C LEU A 95 10.07 3.97 -1.84
N GLN A 96 10.91 4.29 -2.82
CA GLN A 96 10.48 4.92 -4.06
C GLN A 96 9.64 3.98 -4.93
N LEU A 97 8.84 4.59 -5.80
CA LEU A 97 8.05 3.88 -6.81
C LEU A 97 8.93 3.19 -7.85
N LYS A 98 8.42 2.11 -8.41
CA LYS A 98 9.02 1.43 -9.56
C LYS A 98 8.47 1.96 -10.88
N SER A 99 7.18 2.27 -10.96
CA SER A 99 6.54 2.77 -12.16
C SER A 99 6.66 4.30 -12.28
N THR A 100 7.03 4.78 -13.48
CA THR A 100 7.06 6.22 -13.80
C THR A 100 5.65 6.83 -13.83
N TYR A 101 4.63 6.03 -14.10
CA TYR A 101 3.23 6.46 -14.22
C TYR A 101 2.39 6.05 -13.02
N GLY A 102 3.03 5.50 -12.00
CA GLY A 102 2.37 5.09 -10.77
C GLY A 102 2.07 6.26 -9.83
N ILE A 103 1.11 6.07 -8.93
CA ILE A 103 0.75 7.02 -7.88
C ILE A 103 1.07 6.41 -6.52
N ALA A 104 1.82 7.16 -5.68
CA ALA A 104 2.07 6.81 -4.28
C ALA A 104 2.20 8.06 -3.40
N ASP A 105 1.41 9.08 -3.69
CA ASP A 105 1.42 10.34 -2.96
C ASP A 105 0.01 10.96 -2.95
N LYS A 106 -0.10 12.15 -2.38
CA LYS A 106 -1.35 12.92 -2.31
C LYS A 106 -2.00 13.23 -3.67
N SER A 107 -1.29 13.05 -4.80
CA SER A 107 -1.86 13.23 -6.14
C SER A 107 -3.02 12.27 -6.43
N LEU A 108 -3.13 11.16 -5.65
CA LEU A 108 -4.29 10.28 -5.66
C LEU A 108 -5.62 11.04 -5.56
N TYR A 109 -5.69 12.04 -4.68
CA TYR A 109 -6.92 12.78 -4.41
C TYR A 109 -7.40 13.58 -5.63
N ASP A 110 -6.44 14.17 -6.37
CA ASP A 110 -6.73 14.86 -7.62
C ASP A 110 -7.09 13.90 -8.76
N GLN A 111 -6.44 12.75 -8.82
CA GLN A 111 -6.73 11.73 -9.83
C GLN A 111 -8.13 11.13 -9.64
N MET A 112 -8.58 10.91 -8.41
CA MET A 112 -9.94 10.47 -8.13
C MET A 112 -10.96 11.46 -8.71
N ARG A 113 -10.79 12.77 -8.45
CA ARG A 113 -11.68 13.81 -8.99
C ARG A 113 -11.66 13.92 -10.51
N LYS A 114 -10.46 13.87 -11.11
CA LYS A 114 -10.30 13.96 -12.57
C LYS A 114 -11.00 12.81 -13.31
N ASN A 115 -11.09 11.65 -12.67
CA ASN A 115 -11.77 10.48 -13.22
C ASN A 115 -13.27 10.42 -12.86
N GLY A 116 -13.87 11.55 -12.44
CA GLY A 116 -15.31 11.67 -12.26
C GLY A 116 -15.86 11.07 -10.98
N LEU A 117 -15.02 10.88 -9.97
CA LEU A 117 -15.46 10.43 -8.65
C LEU A 117 -15.87 11.64 -7.80
N HIS A 118 -17.07 11.57 -7.22
CA HIS A 118 -17.67 12.63 -6.43
C HIS A 118 -17.68 12.28 -4.95
N GLU A 119 -17.89 13.32 -4.11
CA GLU A 119 -18.02 13.20 -2.65
C GLU A 119 -16.86 12.45 -1.99
N SER A 120 -15.63 12.59 -2.56
CA SER A 120 -14.50 11.80 -2.11
C SER A 120 -14.12 12.13 -0.67
N ILE A 121 -13.98 11.08 0.13
CA ILE A 121 -13.38 11.12 1.46
C ILE A 121 -11.91 10.75 1.31
N ASN A 122 -11.04 11.69 1.64
CA ASN A 122 -9.60 11.54 1.49
C ASN A 122 -8.92 11.65 2.84
N PHE A 123 -8.07 10.69 3.18
CA PHE A 123 -7.34 10.72 4.45
C PHE A 123 -6.02 9.96 4.36
N PRO A 124 -4.97 10.41 5.04
CA PRO A 124 -3.78 9.63 5.27
C PRO A 124 -4.04 8.59 6.37
N SER A 125 -3.38 7.46 6.27
CA SER A 125 -3.42 6.40 7.29
C SER A 125 -2.02 5.89 7.56
N MET A 126 -1.79 5.37 8.77
CA MET A 126 -0.54 4.74 9.17
C MET A 126 -0.81 3.29 9.59
N VAL A 127 -0.26 2.34 8.85
CA VAL A 127 -0.39 0.92 9.17
C VAL A 127 0.82 0.47 9.97
N ALA A 128 0.59 -0.04 11.18
CA ALA A 128 1.63 -0.60 12.03
C ALA A 128 1.80 -2.10 11.78
N VAL A 129 3.03 -2.52 11.52
CA VAL A 129 3.41 -3.92 11.28
C VAL A 129 4.27 -4.41 12.43
N PRO A 130 3.69 -5.08 13.45
CA PRO A 130 4.45 -5.66 14.54
C PRO A 130 5.25 -6.86 14.06
N ARG A 131 6.56 -6.89 14.37
CA ARG A 131 7.44 -8.00 14.00
C ARG A 131 6.96 -9.34 14.56
N GLY A 132 6.46 -9.35 15.78
CA GLY A 132 5.99 -10.57 16.45
C GLY A 132 4.85 -11.28 15.72
N LYS A 133 3.96 -10.56 15.06
CA LYS A 133 2.85 -11.10 14.28
C LYS A 133 3.15 -11.27 12.79
N ASN A 134 4.04 -10.43 12.25
CA ASN A 134 4.34 -10.35 10.82
C ASN A 134 5.85 -10.31 10.55
N LYS A 135 6.59 -11.27 11.13
CA LYS A 135 8.06 -11.30 11.06
C LYS A 135 8.58 -11.15 9.63
N ASN A 136 8.04 -11.92 8.69
CA ASN A 136 8.53 -11.92 7.31
C ASN A 136 8.33 -10.56 6.63
N LEU A 137 7.18 -9.92 6.85
CA LEU A 137 6.88 -8.61 6.30
C LEU A 137 7.77 -7.53 6.94
N PHE A 138 7.93 -7.56 8.26
CA PHE A 138 8.82 -6.65 8.98
C PHE A 138 10.26 -6.75 8.47
N GLU A 139 10.81 -7.97 8.37
CA GLU A 139 12.18 -8.21 7.90
C GLU A 139 12.36 -7.83 6.42
N TRP A 140 11.31 -7.99 5.61
CA TRP A 140 11.32 -7.55 4.22
C TRP A 140 11.46 -6.03 4.12
N PHE A 141 10.66 -5.26 4.88
CA PHE A 141 10.74 -3.81 4.92
C PHE A 141 12.09 -3.33 5.45
N LEU A 142 12.55 -3.90 6.56
CA LEU A 142 13.84 -3.55 7.15
C LEU A 142 14.99 -3.79 6.15
N ARG A 143 15.00 -4.94 5.47
CA ARG A 143 15.98 -5.26 4.45
C ARG A 143 15.96 -4.28 3.28
N ARG A 144 14.77 -3.90 2.82
CA ARG A 144 14.61 -2.92 1.73
C ARG A 144 15.14 -1.55 2.13
N THR A 145 14.77 -1.08 3.31
CA THR A 145 15.28 0.18 3.86
C THR A 145 16.80 0.14 4.05
N ARG A 146 17.33 -0.99 4.53
CA ARG A 146 18.78 -1.19 4.68
C ARG A 146 19.57 -1.07 3.36
N GLN A 147 18.95 -1.37 2.22
CA GLN A 147 19.58 -1.20 0.90
C GLN A 147 19.88 0.25 0.55
N THR A 148 19.24 1.21 1.18
CA THR A 148 19.48 2.65 0.97
C THR A 148 20.61 3.21 1.84
N LEU A 149 21.16 2.42 2.76
CA LEU A 149 22.20 2.80 3.71
C LEU A 149 23.60 2.47 3.19
N ASN A 150 24.57 3.29 3.56
CA ASN A 150 26.00 2.95 3.40
C ASN A 150 26.47 1.92 4.45
N GLU A 151 27.72 1.46 4.37
CA GLU A 151 28.22 0.37 5.24
C GLU A 151 28.28 0.77 6.72
N ASP A 152 28.71 2.00 7.03
CA ASP A 152 28.78 2.48 8.42
C ASP A 152 27.38 2.57 9.05
N GLU A 153 26.39 3.06 8.29
CA GLU A 153 24.99 3.14 8.71
C GLU A 153 24.35 1.75 8.90
N LYS A 154 24.76 0.76 8.09
CA LYS A 154 24.33 -0.63 8.27
C LYS A 154 24.85 -1.22 9.57
N ILE A 155 26.12 -0.93 9.90
CA ILE A 155 26.74 -1.34 11.15
C ILE A 155 26.02 -0.70 12.34
N GLU A 156 25.80 0.61 12.29
CA GLU A 156 25.06 1.34 13.33
C GLU A 156 23.66 0.75 13.56
N LEU A 157 22.91 0.51 12.47
CA LEU A 157 21.58 -0.09 12.53
C LEU A 157 21.62 -1.49 13.17
N ASP A 158 22.59 -2.31 12.78
CA ASP A 158 22.74 -3.66 13.33
C ASP A 158 23.10 -3.64 14.83
N ASP A 159 23.91 -2.70 15.25
CA ASP A 159 24.28 -2.55 16.66
C ASP A 159 23.11 -2.05 17.52
N GLU A 160 22.31 -1.13 17.00
CA GLU A 160 21.07 -0.72 17.68
C GLU A 160 20.06 -1.87 17.78
N LEU A 161 19.88 -2.64 16.69
CA LEU A 161 18.99 -3.82 16.69
C LEU A 161 19.50 -4.94 17.63
N LYS A 162 20.81 -5.06 17.89
CA LYS A 162 21.37 -6.01 18.87
C LYS A 162 21.04 -5.64 20.31
N LYS A 163 20.92 -4.36 20.63
CA LYS A 163 20.59 -3.87 21.99
C LYS A 163 19.17 -4.23 22.41
N ILE A 164 18.29 -4.52 21.46
CA ILE A 164 16.90 -4.83 21.70
C ILE A 164 16.76 -6.27 22.16
N SER A 165 16.44 -6.50 23.42
CA SER A 165 16.33 -7.83 24.04
C SER A 165 15.15 -8.64 23.50
N ASP A 166 13.99 -8.00 23.34
CA ASP A 166 12.79 -8.61 22.77
C ASP A 166 12.41 -7.97 21.42
N LYS A 167 12.85 -8.62 20.36
CA LYS A 167 12.57 -8.18 18.98
C LYS A 167 11.11 -8.38 18.56
N SER A 168 10.29 -9.09 19.32
CA SER A 168 8.86 -9.28 19.01
C SER A 168 8.08 -7.97 19.11
N ASN A 169 8.56 -7.04 19.94
CA ASN A 169 7.96 -5.73 20.16
C ASN A 169 8.39 -4.67 19.14
N LEU A 170 9.23 -5.02 18.17
CA LEU A 170 9.56 -4.11 17.08
C LEU A 170 8.35 -3.87 16.18
N ILE A 171 8.14 -2.60 15.85
CA ILE A 171 7.06 -2.16 14.97
C ILE A 171 7.67 -1.31 13.85
N TYR A 172 7.24 -1.59 12.63
CA TYR A 172 7.41 -0.73 11.49
C TYR A 172 6.06 -0.12 11.12
N SER A 173 6.02 1.16 10.87
CA SER A 173 4.81 1.84 10.40
C SER A 173 5.01 2.42 9.02
N MET A 174 4.08 2.12 8.14
CA MET A 174 4.07 2.57 6.75
C MET A 174 2.88 3.50 6.51
N PRO A 175 3.10 4.69 5.94
CA PRO A 175 2.03 5.62 5.61
C PRO A 175 1.36 5.26 4.29
N PHE A 176 0.06 5.56 4.21
CA PHE A 176 -0.78 5.40 3.03
C PHE A 176 -1.62 6.65 2.79
N HIS A 177 -1.91 6.94 1.53
CA HIS A 177 -3.02 7.77 1.13
C HIS A 177 -4.21 6.90 0.81
N CYS A 178 -5.34 7.24 1.39
CA CYS A 178 -6.61 6.54 1.19
C CYS A 178 -7.63 7.50 0.60
N SER A 179 -8.37 7.02 -0.39
CA SER A 179 -9.46 7.79 -1.00
C SER A 179 -10.66 6.88 -1.25
N VAL A 180 -11.84 7.35 -0.90
CA VAL A 180 -13.12 6.72 -1.26
C VAL A 180 -13.96 7.75 -1.98
N GLY A 181 -14.47 7.40 -3.15
CA GLY A 181 -15.34 8.24 -3.95
C GLY A 181 -16.44 7.42 -4.62
N TRP A 182 -17.44 8.06 -5.17
CA TRP A 182 -18.57 7.40 -5.83
C TRP A 182 -18.62 7.75 -7.31
N LYS A 183 -18.87 6.72 -8.14
CA LYS A 183 -19.11 6.95 -9.57
C LYS A 183 -20.40 7.73 -9.77
N GLN A 184 -20.39 8.77 -10.63
CA GLN A 184 -21.62 9.49 -11.01
C GLN A 184 -22.64 8.57 -11.69
N TYR A 185 -23.91 8.96 -11.57
CA TYR A 185 -25.04 8.34 -12.29
C TYR A 185 -24.99 8.63 -13.78
#